data_777fcceb51236264742ded6c662df566
#
_entry.id   777fcceb51236264742ded6c662df566
#
_cell.length_a   1.000
_cell.length_b   1.000
_cell.length_c   1.000
_cell.angle_alpha   90.00
_cell.angle_beta   90.00
_cell.angle_gamma   90.00
#
_symmetry.space_group_name_H-M   'P 1'
#
loop_
_entity.id
_entity.type
_entity.pdbx_description
1 polymer ?
#
loop_
_entity_poly.entity_id
_entity_poly.type
_entity_poly.pdbx_seq_one_letter_code
_entity_poly.pdbx_strand_id
1 'polypeptide(L)'
;EGNTEAALAGEKSPQCLYAFSLLRENLLEWMEISKDARVLQIGSDYGACTGLLSGRAKTVVVLDPRDENLEVNRLRHGNRGNVSYVRGDLEQDMANGGWKRYKPEKPEQDGEVEALMAEPFDFVFLSGVWDWYGKERAGEILQTASSFVKPGGILAAAAENETGVRYWMGAQLMETAFLEVEYRGLFEELVKKQGGSFLMYYPVPDYRYPVSIYSDAYLPKPGDVTNISARLDGPGYWFGNEEEAMT
;
A
#
# COMPACT_ATOMS: atom_id res chain seq x y z
N GLU A 1 -16.27 5.54 -16.85
CA GLU A 1 -14.80 5.45 -16.62
C GLU A 1 -14.29 6.85 -16.38
N GLY A 2 -13.96 7.17 -15.12
CA GLY A 2 -13.36 8.44 -14.79
C GLY A 2 -11.99 8.53 -15.49
N ASN A 3 -11.79 9.52 -16.35
CA ASN A 3 -10.52 9.73 -17.02
C ASN A 3 -9.54 10.32 -16.00
N THR A 4 -8.80 9.45 -15.31
CA THR A 4 -7.77 9.85 -14.32
C THR A 4 -6.69 10.73 -14.92
N GLU A 5 -6.35 10.54 -16.20
CA GLU A 5 -5.40 11.41 -16.91
C GLU A 5 -5.95 12.83 -17.08
N ALA A 6 -7.24 12.97 -17.41
CA ALA A 6 -7.87 14.28 -17.50
C ALA A 6 -7.99 14.96 -16.13
N ALA A 7 -8.23 14.18 -15.06
CA ALA A 7 -8.23 14.71 -13.70
C ALA A 7 -6.86 15.24 -13.30
N LEU A 8 -5.79 14.48 -13.57
CA LEU A 8 -4.40 14.91 -13.32
C LEU A 8 -3.96 16.08 -14.20
N ALA A 9 -4.49 16.20 -15.41
CA ALA A 9 -4.21 17.34 -16.28
C ALA A 9 -4.89 18.63 -15.82
N GLY A 10 -6.08 18.51 -15.23
CA GLY A 10 -6.89 19.63 -14.75
C GLY A 10 -6.59 20.07 -13.33
N GLU A 11 -6.20 19.15 -12.47
CA GLU A 11 -5.96 19.40 -11.04
C GLU A 11 -4.56 18.86 -10.66
N LYS A 12 -3.66 19.76 -10.31
CA LYS A 12 -2.26 19.44 -9.99
C LYS A 12 -1.98 19.42 -8.47
N SER A 13 -3.02 19.35 -7.65
CA SER A 13 -2.83 19.28 -6.22
C SER A 13 -2.05 18.02 -5.81
N PRO A 14 -1.23 18.07 -4.75
CA PRO A 14 -0.53 16.91 -4.21
C PRO A 14 -1.48 15.75 -3.90
N GLN A 15 -2.71 16.04 -3.46
CA GLN A 15 -3.73 15.04 -3.16
C GLN A 15 -4.18 14.28 -4.41
N CYS A 16 -4.40 14.99 -5.52
CA CYS A 16 -4.75 14.37 -6.80
C CYS A 16 -3.60 13.50 -7.34
N LEU A 17 -2.36 13.99 -7.25
CA LEU A 17 -1.19 13.21 -7.63
C LEU A 17 -1.07 11.95 -6.78
N TYR A 18 -1.24 12.07 -5.47
CA TYR A 18 -1.21 10.94 -4.56
C TYR A 18 -2.27 9.88 -4.90
N ALA A 19 -3.50 10.32 -5.14
CA ALA A 19 -4.61 9.41 -5.40
C ALA A 19 -4.54 8.74 -6.79
N PHE A 20 -4.05 9.45 -7.82
CA PHE A 20 -4.28 9.06 -9.20
C PHE A 20 -3.01 8.80 -10.03
N SER A 21 -1.82 9.12 -9.54
CA SER A 21 -0.57 8.87 -10.27
C SER A 21 -0.31 7.38 -10.49
N LEU A 22 -0.01 7.01 -11.73
CA LEU A 22 0.40 5.65 -12.09
C LEU A 22 1.77 5.26 -11.50
N LEU A 23 2.59 6.25 -11.11
CA LEU A 23 3.87 5.98 -10.42
C LEU A 23 3.69 5.19 -9.12
N ARG A 24 2.50 5.23 -8.53
CA ARG A 24 2.13 4.41 -7.37
C ARG A 24 2.23 2.91 -7.62
N GLU A 25 1.96 2.48 -8.84
CA GLU A 25 2.02 1.07 -9.24
C GLU A 25 3.44 0.53 -9.29
N ASN A 26 4.45 1.40 -9.50
CA ASN A 26 5.86 1.01 -9.52
C ASN A 26 6.30 0.27 -8.25
N LEU A 27 5.64 0.55 -7.12
CA LEU A 27 5.92 -0.14 -5.85
C LEU A 27 5.78 -1.66 -5.96
N LEU A 28 4.84 -2.13 -6.77
CA LEU A 28 4.51 -3.55 -6.92
C LEU A 28 4.74 -4.08 -8.33
N GLU A 29 5.03 -3.23 -9.31
CA GLU A 29 5.10 -3.62 -10.72
C GLU A 29 6.16 -4.69 -11.00
N TRP A 30 7.26 -4.67 -10.27
CA TRP A 30 8.36 -5.63 -10.36
C TRP A 30 8.09 -6.97 -9.68
N MET A 31 7.06 -7.06 -8.83
CA MET A 31 6.71 -8.29 -8.11
C MET A 31 5.98 -9.27 -9.03
N GLU A 32 6.39 -10.53 -8.96
CA GLU A 32 5.70 -11.61 -9.66
C GLU A 32 4.48 -12.06 -8.87
N ILE A 33 3.29 -11.79 -9.41
CA ILE A 33 2.01 -12.23 -8.87
C ILE A 33 1.41 -13.23 -9.86
N SER A 34 1.14 -14.46 -9.39
CA SER A 34 0.53 -15.49 -10.23
C SER A 34 -0.86 -15.09 -10.69
N LYS A 35 -1.22 -15.46 -11.93
CA LYS A 35 -2.57 -15.25 -12.47
C LYS A 35 -3.67 -16.01 -11.71
N ASP A 36 -3.30 -17.01 -10.95
CA ASP A 36 -4.22 -17.79 -10.12
C ASP A 36 -4.25 -17.29 -8.67
N ALA A 37 -3.44 -16.25 -8.34
CA ALA A 37 -3.30 -15.75 -7.00
C ALA A 37 -4.60 -15.10 -6.48
N ARG A 38 -4.83 -15.29 -5.17
CA ARG A 38 -5.75 -14.51 -4.36
C ARG A 38 -4.96 -13.43 -3.64
N VAL A 39 -5.35 -12.20 -3.79
CA VAL A 39 -4.66 -11.03 -3.20
C VAL A 39 -5.58 -10.34 -2.21
N LEU A 40 -5.04 -10.01 -1.02
CA LEU A 40 -5.66 -9.10 -0.06
C LEU A 40 -4.89 -7.78 -0.06
N GLN A 41 -5.55 -6.71 -0.42
CA GLN A 41 -5.03 -5.35 -0.30
C GLN A 41 -5.62 -4.69 0.94
N ILE A 42 -4.81 -4.43 1.94
CA ILE A 42 -5.17 -3.74 3.18
C ILE A 42 -4.74 -2.27 3.05
N GLY A 43 -5.70 -1.37 3.12
CA GLY A 43 -5.49 0.02 2.75
C GLY A 43 -5.60 0.23 1.24
N SER A 44 -6.70 0.86 0.82
CA SER A 44 -6.99 0.97 -0.60
C SER A 44 -6.32 2.16 -1.28
N ASP A 45 -5.91 3.18 -0.51
CA ASP A 45 -5.27 4.41 -1.04
C ASP A 45 -5.95 4.93 -2.32
N TYR A 46 -7.27 5.05 -2.27
CA TYR A 46 -8.10 5.45 -3.42
C TYR A 46 -7.94 4.55 -4.66
N GLY A 47 -7.46 3.33 -4.50
CA GLY A 47 -7.26 2.37 -5.59
C GLY A 47 -5.94 2.51 -6.34
N ALA A 48 -4.94 3.15 -5.77
CA ALA A 48 -3.67 3.43 -6.44
C ALA A 48 -2.97 2.16 -6.99
N CYS A 49 -2.99 1.06 -6.24
CA CYS A 49 -2.40 -0.23 -6.65
C CYS A 49 -3.44 -1.26 -7.10
N THR A 50 -4.73 -1.02 -6.87
CA THR A 50 -5.80 -2.00 -7.16
C THR A 50 -5.86 -2.35 -8.64
N GLY A 51 -5.61 -1.37 -9.52
CA GLY A 51 -5.56 -1.57 -10.97
C GLY A 51 -4.51 -2.61 -11.37
N LEU A 52 -3.30 -2.45 -10.91
CA LEU A 52 -2.19 -3.37 -11.15
C LEU A 52 -2.50 -4.76 -10.58
N LEU A 53 -2.89 -4.84 -9.32
CA LEU A 53 -3.18 -6.11 -8.63
C LEU A 53 -4.28 -6.90 -9.34
N SER A 54 -5.38 -6.23 -9.70
CA SER A 54 -6.50 -6.87 -10.40
C SER A 54 -6.18 -7.29 -11.85
N GLY A 55 -5.22 -6.63 -12.49
CA GLY A 55 -4.72 -7.03 -13.80
C GLY A 55 -3.84 -8.29 -13.76
N ARG A 56 -3.28 -8.63 -12.62
CA ARG A 56 -2.34 -9.75 -12.45
C ARG A 56 -2.95 -10.95 -11.73
N ALA A 57 -3.79 -10.73 -10.74
CA ALA A 57 -4.33 -11.78 -9.88
C ALA A 57 -5.68 -12.32 -10.35
N LYS A 58 -6.03 -13.52 -9.90
CA LYS A 58 -7.35 -14.12 -10.11
C LYS A 58 -8.43 -13.38 -9.32
N THR A 59 -8.14 -13.04 -8.07
CA THR A 59 -9.08 -12.37 -7.17
C THR A 59 -8.34 -11.34 -6.34
N VAL A 60 -8.91 -10.16 -6.21
CA VAL A 60 -8.43 -9.11 -5.32
C VAL A 60 -9.52 -8.76 -4.33
N VAL A 61 -9.21 -8.84 -3.05
CA VAL A 61 -10.04 -8.33 -1.97
C VAL A 61 -9.41 -7.05 -1.45
N VAL A 62 -10.17 -5.97 -1.48
CA VAL A 62 -9.74 -4.66 -0.97
C VAL A 62 -10.40 -4.45 0.38
N LEU A 63 -9.60 -4.32 1.43
CA LEU A 63 -10.04 -4.07 2.80
C LEU A 63 -9.65 -2.65 3.21
N ASP A 64 -10.62 -1.82 3.56
CA ASP A 64 -10.39 -0.45 4.04
C ASP A 64 -11.49 -0.06 5.04
N PRO A 65 -11.17 0.57 6.19
CA PRO A 65 -12.17 1.03 7.14
C PRO A 65 -12.92 2.29 6.67
N ARG A 66 -12.43 3.00 5.65
CA ARG A 66 -12.96 4.28 5.18
C ARG A 66 -13.81 4.13 3.92
N ASP A 67 -15.06 4.51 4.04
CA ASP A 67 -16.02 4.42 2.92
C ASP A 67 -15.59 5.26 1.71
N GLU A 68 -14.98 6.44 1.92
CA GLU A 68 -14.52 7.31 0.85
C GLU A 68 -13.45 6.65 -0.01
N ASN A 69 -12.51 5.94 0.62
CA ASN A 69 -11.46 5.21 -0.09
C ASN A 69 -12.03 4.08 -0.94
N LEU A 70 -12.95 3.31 -0.36
CA LEU A 70 -13.61 2.20 -1.05
C LEU A 70 -14.45 2.71 -2.22
N GLU A 71 -15.18 3.82 -2.04
CA GLU A 71 -16.00 4.42 -3.10
C GLU A 71 -15.14 4.90 -4.27
N VAL A 72 -14.07 5.65 -4.01
CA VAL A 72 -13.18 6.12 -5.08
C VAL A 72 -12.51 4.93 -5.78
N ASN A 73 -12.06 3.93 -5.03
CA ASN A 73 -11.48 2.71 -5.60
C ASN A 73 -12.51 1.97 -6.48
N ARG A 74 -13.74 1.83 -6.01
CA ARG A 74 -14.83 1.20 -6.76
C ARG A 74 -15.17 1.96 -8.04
N LEU A 75 -15.22 3.28 -8.00
CA LEU A 75 -15.44 4.12 -9.19
C LEU A 75 -14.33 3.93 -10.24
N ARG A 76 -13.10 3.72 -9.80
CA ARG A 76 -11.94 3.50 -10.69
C ARG A 76 -11.89 2.08 -11.27
N HIS A 77 -12.20 1.08 -10.46
CA HIS A 77 -11.90 -0.33 -10.78
C HIS A 77 -13.10 -1.27 -10.64
N GLY A 78 -14.29 -0.77 -10.30
CA GLY A 78 -15.49 -1.59 -10.07
C GLY A 78 -16.06 -2.30 -11.29
N ASN A 79 -15.60 -1.95 -12.50
CA ASN A 79 -15.89 -2.67 -13.73
C ASN A 79 -15.05 -3.95 -13.89
N ARG A 80 -14.06 -4.18 -13.03
CA ARG A 80 -13.23 -5.39 -13.01
C ARG A 80 -13.94 -6.46 -12.20
N GLY A 81 -14.36 -7.54 -12.85
CA GLY A 81 -15.17 -8.59 -12.23
C GLY A 81 -14.47 -9.42 -11.14
N ASN A 82 -13.17 -9.20 -10.92
CA ASN A 82 -12.34 -9.94 -9.96
C ASN A 82 -11.96 -9.13 -8.70
N VAL A 83 -12.54 -7.94 -8.49
CA VAL A 83 -12.30 -7.11 -7.30
C VAL A 83 -13.52 -7.12 -6.38
N SER A 84 -13.30 -7.43 -5.13
CA SER A 84 -14.30 -7.35 -4.05
C SER A 84 -13.88 -6.29 -3.05
N TYR A 85 -14.84 -5.46 -2.61
CA TYR A 85 -14.60 -4.38 -1.66
C TYR A 85 -15.19 -4.76 -0.31
N VAL A 86 -14.37 -4.69 0.74
CA VAL A 86 -14.73 -5.03 2.12
C VAL A 86 -14.47 -3.82 3.00
N ARG A 87 -15.51 -3.36 3.67
CA ARG A 87 -15.37 -2.39 4.74
C ARG A 87 -15.03 -3.13 6.01
N GLY A 88 -13.94 -2.79 6.63
CA GLY A 88 -13.53 -3.42 7.88
C GLY A 88 -12.20 -2.89 8.39
N ASP A 89 -12.04 -3.03 9.68
CA ASP A 89 -10.86 -2.66 10.44
C ASP A 89 -10.17 -3.93 10.95
N LEU A 90 -8.85 -4.03 10.75
CA LEU A 90 -8.09 -5.23 11.14
C LEU A 90 -8.20 -5.55 12.63
N GLU A 91 -8.38 -4.54 13.48
CA GLU A 91 -8.45 -4.74 14.92
C GLU A 91 -9.85 -5.11 15.40
N GLN A 92 -10.81 -4.29 14.99
CA GLN A 92 -12.17 -4.38 15.54
C GLN A 92 -12.93 -5.55 14.95
N ASP A 93 -12.73 -5.78 13.65
CA ASP A 93 -13.54 -6.74 12.92
C ASP A 93 -12.95 -8.15 12.94
N MET A 94 -11.63 -8.30 13.13
CA MET A 94 -11.04 -9.62 13.29
C MET A 94 -11.46 -10.29 14.60
N ALA A 95 -11.59 -9.50 15.67
CA ALA A 95 -12.05 -10.00 16.96
C ALA A 95 -13.56 -10.33 16.99
N ASN A 96 -14.37 -9.67 16.15
CA ASN A 96 -15.83 -9.66 16.24
C ASN A 96 -16.54 -10.24 15.01
N GLY A 97 -15.82 -10.63 13.95
CA GLY A 97 -16.42 -11.14 12.70
C GLY A 97 -17.24 -10.09 11.93
N GLY A 98 -16.87 -8.81 12.05
CA GLY A 98 -17.66 -7.67 11.58
C GLY A 98 -17.39 -7.21 10.14
N TRP A 99 -16.79 -8.05 9.30
CA TRP A 99 -16.52 -7.71 7.91
C TRP A 99 -17.79 -7.44 7.12
N LYS A 100 -17.85 -6.30 6.41
CA LYS A 100 -19.01 -5.92 5.59
C LYS A 100 -18.57 -5.72 4.14
N ARG A 101 -19.34 -6.31 3.20
CA ARG A 101 -19.10 -6.04 1.79
C ARG A 101 -19.52 -4.61 1.46
N TYR A 102 -18.62 -3.81 0.88
CA TYR A 102 -18.96 -2.47 0.45
C TYR A 102 -19.76 -2.51 -0.86
N LYS A 103 -21.08 -2.24 -0.76
CA LYS A 103 -21.98 -2.06 -1.91
C LYS A 103 -22.89 -0.87 -1.62
N PRO A 104 -22.75 0.27 -2.33
CA PRO A 104 -23.55 1.47 -2.04
C PRO A 104 -25.06 1.31 -2.29
N GLU A 105 -25.48 0.32 -3.07
CA GLU A 105 -26.85 0.20 -3.53
C GLU A 105 -27.66 -0.99 -2.96
N LYS A 106 -27.04 -1.87 -2.18
CA LYS A 106 -27.72 -3.04 -1.58
C LYS A 106 -27.17 -3.35 -0.20
N PRO A 107 -28.04 -3.48 0.83
CA PRO A 107 -27.63 -4.02 2.12
C PRO A 107 -27.17 -5.48 1.93
N GLU A 108 -26.12 -5.84 2.63
CA GLU A 108 -25.30 -7.02 2.41
C GLU A 108 -25.85 -8.31 3.02
N GLN A 109 -25.46 -9.41 2.39
CA GLN A 109 -25.48 -10.72 3.04
C GLN A 109 -24.10 -10.95 3.68
N ASP A 110 -23.99 -10.81 4.98
CA ASP A 110 -22.72 -10.88 5.74
C ASP A 110 -21.95 -12.20 5.54
N GLY A 111 -22.64 -13.32 5.32
CA GLY A 111 -22.02 -14.63 5.13
C GLY A 111 -21.11 -14.78 3.90
N GLU A 112 -21.33 -14.00 2.85
CA GLU A 112 -20.45 -14.04 1.66
C GLU A 112 -19.08 -13.41 1.93
N VAL A 113 -19.04 -12.39 2.80
CA VAL A 113 -17.79 -11.69 3.14
C VAL A 113 -16.94 -12.54 4.09
N GLU A 114 -17.56 -13.16 5.07
CA GLU A 114 -16.86 -14.09 5.98
C GLU A 114 -16.23 -15.23 5.21
N ALA A 115 -16.95 -15.84 4.27
CA ALA A 115 -16.38 -16.89 3.42
C ALA A 115 -15.23 -16.39 2.56
N LEU A 116 -15.34 -15.16 2.02
CA LEU A 116 -14.29 -14.54 1.23
C LEU A 116 -13.02 -14.27 2.06
N MET A 117 -13.17 -13.82 3.29
CA MET A 117 -12.05 -13.51 4.20
C MET A 117 -11.48 -14.75 4.90
N ALA A 118 -12.25 -15.83 5.02
CA ALA A 118 -11.81 -17.08 5.65
C ALA A 118 -10.80 -17.88 4.81
N GLU A 119 -10.82 -17.73 3.48
CA GLU A 119 -9.85 -18.38 2.61
C GLU A 119 -8.53 -17.62 2.60
N PRO A 120 -7.37 -18.27 2.87
CA PRO A 120 -6.08 -17.61 2.91
C PRO A 120 -5.66 -17.07 1.54
N PHE A 121 -4.80 -16.05 1.56
CA PHE A 121 -4.34 -15.34 0.38
C PHE A 121 -2.91 -15.71 0.01
N ASP A 122 -2.62 -15.73 -1.29
CA ASP A 122 -1.28 -15.90 -1.84
C ASP A 122 -0.39 -14.70 -1.58
N PHE A 123 -0.99 -13.52 -1.61
CA PHE A 123 -0.32 -12.24 -1.45
C PHE A 123 -1.18 -11.30 -0.61
N VAL A 124 -0.62 -10.78 0.47
CA VAL A 124 -1.23 -9.77 1.33
C VAL A 124 -0.38 -8.52 1.26
N PHE A 125 -0.99 -7.40 0.95
CA PHE A 125 -0.31 -6.12 0.77
C PHE A 125 -0.90 -5.04 1.68
N LEU A 126 -0.04 -4.41 2.48
CA LEU A 126 -0.36 -3.27 3.33
C LEU A 126 0.32 -2.00 2.80
N SER A 127 -0.46 -0.96 2.54
CA SER A 127 0.07 0.35 2.13
C SER A 127 -0.65 1.47 2.85
N GLY A 128 0.11 2.39 3.45
CA GLY A 128 -0.44 3.57 4.11
C GLY A 128 -1.27 3.29 5.37
N VAL A 129 -1.20 2.08 5.92
CA VAL A 129 -2.04 1.68 7.06
C VAL A 129 -1.55 2.24 8.40
N TRP A 130 -0.27 2.57 8.48
CA TRP A 130 0.36 3.07 9.72
C TRP A 130 -0.17 4.42 10.16
N ASP A 131 -0.66 5.23 9.23
CA ASP A 131 -1.30 6.52 9.50
C ASP A 131 -2.61 6.37 10.31
N TRP A 132 -3.17 5.16 10.34
CA TRP A 132 -4.42 4.88 11.09
C TRP A 132 -4.16 4.17 12.40
N TYR A 133 -3.25 3.18 12.38
CA TYR A 133 -3.00 2.33 13.54
C TYR A 133 -1.90 2.86 14.46
N GLY A 134 -1.08 3.80 13.96
CA GLY A 134 0.09 4.26 14.67
C GLY A 134 1.26 3.28 14.61
N LYS A 135 2.43 3.82 14.85
CA LYS A 135 3.70 3.08 14.81
C LYS A 135 3.81 2.04 15.93
N GLU A 136 3.31 2.37 17.12
CA GLU A 136 3.35 1.52 18.32
C GLU A 136 2.57 0.21 18.15
N ARG A 137 1.60 0.18 17.26
CA ARG A 137 0.76 -0.99 17.00
C ARG A 137 1.18 -1.82 15.78
N ALA A 138 2.24 -1.39 15.11
CA ALA A 138 2.67 -2.00 13.85
C ALA A 138 2.94 -3.50 13.96
N GLY A 139 3.51 -3.97 15.06
CA GLY A 139 3.76 -5.40 15.30
C GLY A 139 2.48 -6.23 15.38
N GLU A 140 1.45 -5.73 16.05
CA GLU A 140 0.14 -6.39 16.17
C GLU A 140 -0.56 -6.45 14.81
N ILE A 141 -0.54 -5.34 14.09
CA ILE A 141 -1.15 -5.23 12.76
C ILE A 141 -0.46 -6.16 11.76
N LEU A 142 0.87 -6.23 11.75
CA LEU A 142 1.62 -7.16 10.90
C LEU A 142 1.30 -8.62 11.26
N GLN A 143 1.21 -8.96 12.55
CA GLN A 143 0.85 -10.29 13.00
C GLN A 143 -0.57 -10.65 12.54
N THR A 144 -1.52 -9.72 12.66
CA THR A 144 -2.89 -9.89 12.20
C THR A 144 -2.93 -10.10 10.68
N ALA A 145 -2.27 -9.21 9.92
CA ALA A 145 -2.22 -9.31 8.47
C ALA A 145 -1.57 -10.63 8.00
N SER A 146 -0.55 -11.12 8.71
CA SER A 146 0.11 -12.38 8.39
C SER A 146 -0.78 -13.60 8.56
N SER A 147 -1.81 -13.53 9.40
CA SER A 147 -2.76 -14.63 9.58
C SER A 147 -3.63 -14.90 8.35
N PHE A 148 -3.74 -13.91 7.45
CA PHE A 148 -4.42 -14.08 6.17
C PHE A 148 -3.54 -14.73 5.09
N VAL A 149 -2.23 -14.83 5.32
CA VAL A 149 -1.29 -15.36 4.33
C VAL A 149 -1.30 -16.89 4.36
N LYS A 150 -1.47 -17.53 3.22
CA LYS A 150 -1.35 -18.98 3.13
C LYS A 150 0.10 -19.44 3.35
N PRO A 151 0.34 -20.69 3.76
CA PRO A 151 1.69 -21.25 3.79
C PRO A 151 2.41 -21.09 2.44
N GLY A 152 3.60 -20.46 2.46
CA GLY A 152 4.37 -20.13 1.26
C GLY A 152 3.89 -18.89 0.50
N GLY A 153 2.89 -18.17 1.01
CA GLY A 153 2.47 -16.88 0.48
C GLY A 153 3.37 -15.73 0.90
N ILE A 154 3.06 -14.53 0.44
CA ILE A 154 3.84 -13.31 0.65
C ILE A 154 3.03 -12.29 1.43
N LEU A 155 3.64 -11.72 2.47
CA LEU A 155 3.20 -10.50 3.13
C LEU A 155 4.13 -9.36 2.70
N ALA A 156 3.60 -8.35 2.03
CA ALA A 156 4.32 -7.13 1.69
C ALA A 156 3.72 -5.94 2.44
N ALA A 157 4.56 -5.13 3.07
CA ALA A 157 4.12 -3.93 3.75
C ALA A 157 5.02 -2.75 3.42
N ALA A 158 4.42 -1.60 3.18
CA ALA A 158 5.13 -0.36 2.90
C ALA A 158 4.89 0.67 4.00
N ALA A 159 5.95 1.33 4.45
CA ALA A 159 5.93 2.33 5.49
C ALA A 159 6.75 3.55 5.10
N GLU A 160 6.48 4.67 5.75
CA GLU A 160 7.28 5.88 5.68
C GLU A 160 8.62 5.64 6.37
N ASN A 161 9.72 6.04 5.71
CA ASN A 161 11.06 5.98 6.29
C ASN A 161 11.44 7.34 6.86
N GLU A 162 11.71 7.39 8.17
CA GLU A 162 12.11 8.61 8.89
C GLU A 162 13.38 9.26 8.32
N THR A 163 14.30 8.45 7.77
CA THR A 163 15.50 8.91 7.08
C THR A 163 15.32 9.02 5.56
N GLY A 164 14.07 9.03 5.09
CA GLY A 164 13.74 9.13 3.67
C GLY A 164 14.17 10.46 3.06
N VAL A 165 14.47 10.44 1.76
CA VAL A 165 14.95 11.61 0.99
C VAL A 165 14.03 12.82 1.13
N ARG A 166 12.71 12.61 1.20
CA ARG A 166 11.75 13.71 1.36
C ARG A 166 12.01 14.57 2.59
N TYR A 167 12.44 13.96 3.71
CA TYR A 167 12.73 14.68 4.95
C TYR A 167 14.04 15.46 4.87
N TRP A 168 15.00 14.96 4.12
CA TRP A 168 16.23 15.71 3.83
C TRP A 168 15.97 16.93 2.94
N MET A 169 14.87 16.90 2.17
CA MET A 169 14.43 18.01 1.34
C MET A 169 13.49 18.98 2.07
N GLY A 170 13.29 18.82 3.39
CA GLY A 170 12.55 19.77 4.22
C GLY A 170 11.09 19.38 4.49
N ALA A 171 10.60 18.22 4.06
CA ALA A 171 9.26 17.79 4.42
C ALA A 171 9.14 17.60 5.93
N GLN A 172 7.96 17.94 6.49
CA GLN A 172 7.67 17.71 7.89
C GLN A 172 7.70 16.22 8.22
N LEU A 173 8.43 15.85 9.28
CA LEU A 173 8.50 14.46 9.74
C LEU A 173 7.13 13.97 10.22
N MET A 174 6.69 12.84 9.72
CA MET A 174 5.47 12.18 10.16
C MET A 174 5.75 11.34 11.41
N GLU A 175 4.86 11.42 12.41
CA GLU A 175 4.95 10.62 13.65
C GLU A 175 4.90 9.11 13.38
N THR A 176 4.29 8.72 12.28
CA THR A 176 4.14 7.32 11.84
C THR A 176 5.32 6.80 11.01
N ALA A 177 6.33 7.65 10.75
CA ALA A 177 7.53 7.22 10.06
C ALA A 177 8.41 6.32 10.94
N PHE A 178 9.04 5.32 10.33
CA PHE A 178 9.91 4.37 11.01
C PHE A 178 11.37 4.63 10.69
N LEU A 179 12.24 4.44 11.68
CA LEU A 179 13.63 4.14 11.37
C LEU A 179 13.71 2.75 10.72
N GLU A 180 14.65 2.58 9.82
CA GLU A 180 14.85 1.29 9.12
C GLU A 180 15.03 0.13 10.12
N VAL A 181 15.82 0.33 11.16
CA VAL A 181 16.07 -0.67 12.20
C VAL A 181 14.81 -1.05 12.98
N GLU A 182 13.91 -0.11 13.23
CA GLU A 182 12.64 -0.38 13.90
C GLU A 182 11.73 -1.22 13.01
N TYR A 183 11.61 -0.80 11.75
CA TYR A 183 10.76 -1.50 10.78
C TYR A 183 11.27 -2.90 10.48
N ARG A 184 12.58 -3.08 10.35
CA ARG A 184 13.25 -4.37 10.22
C ARG A 184 12.97 -5.26 11.43
N GLY A 185 13.08 -4.73 12.63
CA GLY A 185 12.81 -5.45 13.88
C GLY A 185 11.40 -6.06 13.95
N LEU A 186 10.39 -5.39 13.38
CA LEU A 186 9.03 -5.93 13.30
C LEU A 186 8.98 -7.23 12.47
N PHE A 187 9.68 -7.29 11.35
CA PHE A 187 9.73 -8.49 10.51
C PHE A 187 10.61 -9.58 11.11
N GLU A 188 11.69 -9.23 11.78
CA GLU A 188 12.52 -10.20 12.51
C GLU A 188 11.70 -10.92 13.59
N GLU A 189 10.90 -10.16 14.35
CA GLU A 189 9.99 -10.73 15.35
C GLU A 189 8.90 -11.59 14.71
N LEU A 190 8.30 -11.13 13.60
CA LEU A 190 7.28 -11.88 12.90
C LEU A 190 7.82 -13.23 12.41
N VAL A 191 8.98 -13.22 11.73
CA VAL A 191 9.64 -14.42 11.22
C VAL A 191 10.06 -15.36 12.37
N LYS A 192 10.54 -14.82 13.48
CA LYS A 192 10.88 -15.61 14.66
C LYS A 192 9.67 -16.35 15.24
N LYS A 193 8.48 -15.74 15.19
CA LYS A 193 7.24 -16.33 15.73
C LYS A 193 6.60 -17.33 14.78
N GLN A 194 6.64 -17.06 13.48
CA GLN A 194 5.86 -17.79 12.47
C GLN A 194 6.70 -18.59 11.48
N GLY A 195 8.02 -18.38 11.47
CA GLY A 195 8.92 -18.94 10.46
C GLY A 195 8.94 -18.12 9.17
N GLY A 196 9.70 -18.61 8.18
CA GLY A 196 9.88 -17.93 6.90
C GLY A 196 11.15 -17.09 6.83
N SER A 197 11.16 -16.12 5.94
CA SER A 197 12.23 -15.15 5.75
C SER A 197 11.65 -13.83 5.28
N PHE A 198 12.40 -12.75 5.38
CA PHE A 198 11.99 -11.46 4.83
C PHE A 198 13.15 -10.80 4.08
N LEU A 199 12.84 -9.83 3.27
CA LEU A 199 13.77 -9.00 2.53
C LEU A 199 13.29 -7.55 2.59
N MET A 200 14.19 -6.64 2.91
CA MET A 200 13.88 -5.22 2.90
C MET A 200 14.12 -4.64 1.51
N TYR A 201 13.20 -3.77 1.10
CA TYR A 201 13.29 -2.99 -0.13
C TYR A 201 13.27 -1.50 0.21
N TYR A 202 14.02 -0.73 -0.56
CA TYR A 202 14.21 0.70 -0.36
C TYR A 202 13.76 1.47 -1.60
N PRO A 203 12.47 1.83 -1.67
CA PRO A 203 11.94 2.64 -2.75
C PRO A 203 12.50 4.08 -2.67
N VAL A 204 12.95 4.61 -3.79
CA VAL A 204 13.52 5.95 -3.89
C VAL A 204 12.69 6.75 -4.90
N PRO A 205 12.25 7.98 -4.55
CA PRO A 205 12.54 8.74 -3.31
C PRO A 205 11.70 8.29 -2.10
N ASP A 206 10.54 7.71 -2.29
CA ASP A 206 9.71 7.09 -1.26
C ASP A 206 8.81 5.97 -1.83
N TYR A 207 8.09 5.26 -0.95
CA TYR A 207 7.24 4.14 -1.36
C TYR A 207 5.98 4.57 -2.14
N ARG A 208 5.60 5.86 -2.08
CA ARG A 208 4.40 6.35 -2.79
C ARG A 208 4.68 6.55 -4.28
N TYR A 209 5.88 7.03 -4.61
CA TYR A 209 6.26 7.35 -5.99
C TYR A 209 7.63 6.78 -6.34
N PRO A 210 7.83 5.48 -6.23
CA PRO A 210 9.15 4.90 -6.45
C PRO A 210 9.55 5.00 -7.93
N VAL A 211 10.75 5.51 -8.15
CA VAL A 211 11.40 5.57 -9.47
C VAL A 211 12.49 4.51 -9.57
N SER A 212 13.08 4.18 -8.43
CA SER A 212 14.03 3.08 -8.27
C SER A 212 13.77 2.36 -6.97
N ILE A 213 13.99 1.04 -6.95
CA ILE A 213 13.85 0.22 -5.75
C ILE A 213 15.15 -0.55 -5.57
N TYR A 214 15.78 -0.37 -4.42
CA TYR A 214 16.94 -1.15 -3.97
C TYR A 214 16.48 -2.19 -2.96
N SER A 215 17.37 -3.12 -2.61
CA SER A 215 17.07 -4.16 -1.63
C SER A 215 18.31 -4.53 -0.82
N ASP A 216 18.13 -5.27 0.26
CA ASP A 216 19.27 -5.84 1.01
C ASP A 216 20.20 -6.67 0.14
N ALA A 217 19.68 -7.31 -0.91
CA ALA A 217 20.48 -8.08 -1.84
C ALA A 217 21.28 -7.19 -2.81
N TYR A 218 20.83 -5.95 -3.02
CA TYR A 218 21.48 -4.99 -3.91
C TYR A 218 21.30 -3.56 -3.38
N LEU A 219 22.28 -3.13 -2.59
CA LEU A 219 22.37 -1.75 -2.14
C LEU A 219 23.15 -0.90 -3.15
N PRO A 220 22.80 0.39 -3.32
CA PRO A 220 23.49 1.27 -4.26
C PRO A 220 24.93 1.50 -3.82
N LYS A 221 25.85 1.50 -4.79
CA LYS A 221 27.26 1.87 -4.60
C LYS A 221 27.48 3.31 -5.04
N PRO A 222 28.58 3.96 -4.62
CA PRO A 222 28.99 5.25 -5.17
C PRO A 222 28.99 5.21 -6.69
N GLY A 223 28.22 6.08 -7.34
CA GLY A 223 28.05 6.12 -8.78
C GLY A 223 26.78 5.44 -9.33
N ASP A 224 26.15 4.52 -8.60
CA ASP A 224 24.92 3.86 -9.05
C ASP A 224 23.70 4.81 -9.08
N VAL A 225 23.72 5.86 -8.26
CA VAL A 225 22.63 6.82 -8.09
C VAL A 225 23.01 8.18 -8.69
N THR A 226 23.51 8.17 -9.93
CA THR A 226 24.07 9.36 -10.58
C THR A 226 23.07 10.45 -10.94
N ASN A 227 21.77 10.20 -10.92
CA ASN A 227 20.74 11.17 -11.34
C ASN A 227 19.57 11.26 -10.36
N ILE A 228 19.85 11.16 -9.06
CA ILE A 228 18.78 11.23 -8.06
C ILE A 228 18.09 12.61 -8.08
N SER A 229 18.85 13.69 -8.28
CA SER A 229 18.30 15.05 -8.37
C SER A 229 17.35 15.20 -9.55
N ALA A 230 17.72 14.74 -10.75
CA ALA A 230 16.86 14.78 -11.92
C ALA A 230 15.58 13.93 -11.76
N ARG A 231 15.66 12.89 -10.94
CA ARG A 231 14.50 12.05 -10.59
C ARG A 231 13.63 12.68 -9.49
N LEU A 232 14.21 13.53 -8.66
CA LEU A 232 13.51 14.26 -7.61
C LEU A 232 12.81 15.51 -8.15
N ASP A 233 13.28 16.09 -9.26
CA ASP A 233 12.69 17.24 -9.92
C ASP A 233 11.44 16.91 -10.77
N GLY A 234 11.00 15.66 -10.75
CA GLY A 234 9.80 15.23 -11.45
C GLY A 234 8.49 15.74 -10.82
N PRO A 235 7.41 15.87 -11.59
CA PRO A 235 6.15 16.46 -11.12
C PRO A 235 5.41 15.68 -10.04
N GLY A 236 5.95 14.56 -9.55
CA GLY A 236 5.41 13.77 -8.45
C GLY A 236 6.05 14.03 -7.08
N TYR A 237 7.05 14.89 -6.99
CA TYR A 237 7.86 15.10 -5.79
C TYR A 237 7.63 16.46 -5.14
N TRP A 238 6.42 16.72 -4.73
CA TRP A 238 6.12 17.87 -3.89
C TRP A 238 6.27 17.43 -2.43
N PHE A 239 7.45 17.71 -1.87
CA PHE A 239 7.76 17.45 -0.47
C PHE A 239 7.68 18.77 0.27
N GLY A 240 6.65 19.01 1.03
CA GLY A 240 6.50 20.21 1.80
C GLY A 240 5.27 21.03 1.43
N ASN A 241 5.08 22.14 2.11
CA ASN A 241 4.06 23.13 1.77
C ASN A 241 4.44 23.82 0.45
N GLU A 242 3.47 24.15 -0.39
CA GLU A 242 3.70 24.88 -1.63
C GLU A 242 4.47 26.19 -1.43
N GLU A 243 4.38 26.80 -0.25
CA GLU A 243 5.13 28.01 0.11
C GLU A 243 6.63 27.76 0.32
N GLU A 244 7.03 26.56 0.77
CA GLU A 244 8.45 26.21 0.99
C GLU A 244 9.15 25.76 -0.28
N ALA A 245 8.42 25.26 -1.26
CA ALA A 245 8.97 24.82 -2.55
C ALA A 245 9.26 26.00 -3.50
N MET A 246 8.79 27.22 -3.20
CA MET A 246 8.96 28.41 -4.03
C MET A 246 9.94 29.43 -3.44
N THR A 247 10.57 29.15 -2.31
CA THR A 247 11.66 29.95 -1.72
C THR A 247 13.00 29.25 -1.85
#